data_c386211afa4c68883e7c1e39be2c6269
#
_entry.id   c386211afa4c68883e7c1e39be2c6269
#
_cell.length_a   1.000
_cell.length_b   1.000
_cell.length_c   1.000
_cell.angle_alpha   90.00
_cell.angle_beta   90.00
_cell.angle_gamma   90.00
#
_symmetry.space_group_name_H-M   'P 1'
#
loop_
_entity.id
_entity.type
_entity.pdbx_description
1 polymer ?
#
loop_
_entity_poly.entity_id
_entity_poly.type
_entity_poly.pdbx_seq_one_letter_code
_entity_poly.pdbx_strand_id
1 'polypeptide(L)'
;MSTISKATVISVKEHGSEIREYMLQLDKNYYFEAGSFLLLTLDIKDSYSRWPESRNFSIASAYDESGVIKLIIKKVGAYTSRIFDELQVGSKCVVKYAFGDFLLPFFDKKAPICCIAGGTGIAPVLSFCEQLRRDGIQDRFHVFYSFKNKEELLDLTTLQSIVPLKQLHLFSTRELLEFIPNRRIEWKDIITENFNFQKTHFYICGNESFTNYFKEQLEGVGATNIYTDEW
;
A
#
# COMPACT_ATOMS: atom_id res chain seq x y z
N MET A 1 -15.97 -3.55 13.90
CA MET A 1 -17.13 -3.06 13.11
C MET A 1 -16.63 -2.06 12.08
N SER A 2 -17.08 -2.17 10.83
CA SER A 2 -16.70 -1.18 9.81
C SER A 2 -17.44 0.14 10.02
N THR A 3 -16.75 1.25 9.80
CA THR A 3 -17.29 2.60 10.00
C THR A 3 -17.49 3.30 8.66
N ILE A 4 -18.54 4.10 8.56
CA ILE A 4 -18.82 4.94 7.40
C ILE A 4 -18.52 6.39 7.76
N SER A 5 -17.72 7.07 6.91
CA SER A 5 -17.41 8.49 7.02
C SER A 5 -17.58 9.17 5.66
N LYS A 6 -18.12 10.38 5.65
CA LYS A 6 -17.87 11.29 4.53
C LYS A 6 -16.43 11.74 4.59
N ALA A 7 -15.85 12.01 3.44
CA ALA A 7 -14.46 12.46 3.31
C ALA A 7 -14.38 13.59 2.29
N THR A 8 -13.51 14.55 2.55
CA THR A 8 -13.24 15.67 1.64
C THR A 8 -11.81 15.55 1.11
N VAL A 9 -11.64 15.66 -0.19
CA VAL A 9 -10.32 15.68 -0.83
C VAL A 9 -9.61 16.99 -0.47
N ILE A 10 -8.50 16.92 0.24
CA ILE A 10 -7.72 18.10 0.64
C ILE A 10 -6.46 18.30 -0.22
N SER A 11 -5.99 17.24 -0.90
CA SER A 11 -4.86 17.30 -1.83
C SER A 11 -4.97 16.20 -2.88
N VAL A 12 -4.52 16.50 -4.09
CA VAL A 12 -4.34 15.55 -5.18
C VAL A 12 -2.94 15.77 -5.77
N LYS A 13 -2.15 14.70 -5.87
CA LYS A 13 -0.83 14.71 -6.50
C LYS A 13 -0.80 13.68 -7.62
N GLU A 14 -0.33 14.09 -8.79
CA GLU A 14 -0.21 13.20 -9.95
C GLU A 14 1.16 12.51 -9.96
N HIS A 15 1.15 11.22 -10.33
CA HIS A 15 2.32 10.39 -10.57
C HIS A 15 2.21 9.80 -11.99
N GLY A 16 2.73 10.52 -12.97
CA GLY A 16 2.46 10.26 -14.38
C GLY A 16 0.97 10.46 -14.71
N SER A 17 0.51 9.83 -15.80
CA SER A 17 -0.86 10.01 -16.30
C SER A 17 -1.90 9.06 -15.68
N GLU A 18 -1.44 7.99 -15.01
CA GLU A 18 -2.32 6.88 -14.58
C GLU A 18 -2.44 6.72 -13.06
N ILE A 19 -1.66 7.45 -12.26
CA ILE A 19 -1.67 7.30 -10.81
C ILE A 19 -1.87 8.65 -10.14
N ARG A 20 -2.77 8.68 -9.16
CA ARG A 20 -2.96 9.84 -8.28
C ARG A 20 -2.88 9.43 -6.82
N GLU A 21 -2.24 10.27 -6.05
CA GLU A 21 -2.26 10.26 -4.59
C GLU A 21 -3.32 11.26 -4.13
N TYR A 22 -4.22 10.80 -3.28
CA TYR A 22 -5.28 11.61 -2.67
C TYR A 22 -5.06 11.69 -1.17
N MET A 23 -5.09 12.91 -0.62
CA MET A 23 -5.23 13.11 0.82
C MET A 23 -6.71 13.42 1.10
N LEU A 24 -7.31 12.63 1.97
CA LEU A 24 -8.72 12.74 2.34
C LEU A 24 -8.85 13.11 3.80
N GLN A 25 -9.59 14.18 4.11
CA GLN A 25 -10.01 14.52 5.46
C GLN A 25 -11.32 13.79 5.77
N LEU A 26 -11.30 12.93 6.77
CA LEU A 26 -12.48 12.21 7.26
C LEU A 26 -13.34 13.10 8.18
N ASP A 27 -14.67 13.06 8.00
CA ASP A 27 -15.60 13.71 8.93
C ASP A 27 -15.70 12.94 10.26
N LYS A 28 -15.53 11.61 10.20
CA LYS A 28 -15.49 10.72 11.37
C LYS A 28 -14.20 9.90 11.31
N ASN A 29 -13.32 10.16 12.27
CA ASN A 29 -12.03 9.48 12.39
C ASN A 29 -12.11 8.38 13.45
N TYR A 30 -11.97 7.14 13.03
CA TYR A 30 -11.90 5.98 13.91
C TYR A 30 -10.60 5.23 13.64
N TYR A 31 -10.08 4.62 14.69
CA TYR A 31 -8.86 3.84 14.61
C TYR A 31 -8.93 2.75 13.55
N PHE A 32 -7.84 2.58 12.83
CA PHE A 32 -7.58 1.47 11.92
C PHE A 32 -6.11 1.05 12.01
N GLU A 33 -5.85 -0.22 11.74
CA GLU A 33 -4.50 -0.75 11.74
C GLU A 33 -3.81 -0.48 10.40
N ALA A 34 -2.49 -0.25 10.42
CA ALA A 34 -1.70 -0.12 9.21
C ALA A 34 -1.83 -1.37 8.32
N GLY A 35 -2.03 -1.17 7.02
CA GLY A 35 -2.32 -2.22 6.05
C GLY A 35 -3.80 -2.45 5.78
N SER A 36 -4.70 -1.83 6.56
CA SER A 36 -6.14 -1.86 6.27
C SER A 36 -6.48 -1.24 4.93
N PHE A 37 -7.60 -1.69 4.33
CA PHE A 37 -8.21 -1.06 3.16
C PHE A 37 -9.59 -0.47 3.46
N LEU A 38 -10.09 0.32 2.55
CA LEU A 38 -11.42 0.92 2.60
C LEU A 38 -12.18 0.68 1.29
N LEU A 39 -13.50 0.80 1.36
CA LEU A 39 -14.39 0.90 0.21
C LEU A 39 -14.71 2.38 -0.02
N LEU A 40 -14.40 2.90 -1.21
CA LEU A 40 -14.69 4.28 -1.61
C LEU A 40 -15.86 4.30 -2.60
N THR A 41 -16.85 5.14 -2.33
CA THR A 41 -17.94 5.43 -3.25
C THR A 41 -18.05 6.92 -3.55
N LEU A 42 -18.41 7.23 -4.80
CA LEU A 42 -18.71 8.58 -5.26
C LEU A 42 -20.19 8.94 -5.00
N ASP A 43 -21.02 7.95 -4.69
CA ASP A 43 -22.44 8.12 -4.46
C ASP A 43 -22.72 8.58 -3.03
N ILE A 44 -22.90 9.89 -2.81
CA ILE A 44 -23.10 10.50 -1.51
C ILE A 44 -24.62 10.50 -1.18
N LYS A 45 -24.97 9.82 -0.08
CA LYS A 45 -26.35 9.77 0.46
C LYS A 45 -26.32 10.05 1.97
N ASP A 46 -27.47 10.42 2.52
CA ASP A 46 -27.59 10.63 3.97
C ASP A 46 -27.69 9.31 4.74
N SER A 47 -28.22 8.28 4.10
CA SER A 47 -28.27 6.92 4.64
C SER A 47 -28.13 5.88 3.53
N TYR A 48 -27.63 4.71 3.88
CA TYR A 48 -27.43 3.59 2.95
C TYR A 48 -28.21 2.38 3.46
N SER A 49 -29.35 2.09 2.82
CA SER A 49 -30.05 0.81 3.01
C SER A 49 -29.27 -0.35 2.36
N ARG A 50 -28.54 -0.05 1.29
CA ARG A 50 -27.59 -0.93 0.61
C ARG A 50 -26.37 -0.13 0.23
N TRP A 51 -25.16 -0.71 0.43
CA TRP A 51 -23.92 -0.07 0.04
C TRP A 51 -23.86 0.09 -1.50
N PRO A 52 -23.52 1.28 -2.01
CA PRO A 52 -23.53 1.56 -3.45
C PRO A 52 -22.32 0.95 -4.17
N GLU A 53 -22.24 1.19 -5.47
CA GLU A 53 -21.06 0.86 -6.24
C GLU A 53 -19.82 1.52 -5.63
N SER A 54 -18.79 0.75 -5.40
CA SER A 54 -17.56 1.20 -4.74
C SER A 54 -16.36 0.39 -5.21
N ARG A 55 -15.16 0.85 -4.88
CA ARG A 55 -13.92 0.08 -5.06
C ARG A 55 -13.13 0.10 -3.76
N ASN A 56 -12.40 -0.97 -3.54
CA ASN A 56 -11.47 -1.11 -2.43
C ASN A 56 -10.13 -0.45 -2.77
N PHE A 57 -9.57 0.24 -1.76
CA PHE A 57 -8.25 0.85 -1.85
C PHE A 57 -7.55 0.67 -0.51
N SER A 58 -6.30 0.20 -0.56
CA SER A 58 -5.44 0.12 0.62
C SER A 58 -5.16 1.53 1.13
N ILE A 59 -5.24 1.73 2.45
CA ILE A 59 -4.92 3.01 3.08
C ILE A 59 -3.40 3.13 3.13
N ALA A 60 -2.85 4.14 2.47
CA ALA A 60 -1.41 4.35 2.30
C ALA A 60 -0.78 5.19 3.43
N SER A 61 -1.49 5.41 4.52
CA SER A 61 -1.02 6.10 5.73
C SER A 61 -1.35 5.28 6.97
N ALA A 62 -0.58 5.42 8.04
CA ALA A 62 -0.98 4.92 9.34
C ALA A 62 -2.08 5.80 9.95
N TYR A 63 -2.85 5.24 10.90
CA TYR A 63 -3.84 6.01 11.65
C TYR A 63 -3.21 7.24 12.31
N ASP A 64 -3.90 8.36 12.20
CA ASP A 64 -3.51 9.61 12.86
C ASP A 64 -4.76 10.33 13.39
N GLU A 65 -4.63 11.02 14.54
CA GLU A 65 -5.74 11.72 15.17
C GLU A 65 -6.27 12.91 14.33
N SER A 66 -5.49 13.40 13.37
CA SER A 66 -5.93 14.44 12.42
C SER A 66 -7.10 13.99 11.54
N GLY A 67 -7.30 12.69 11.39
CA GLY A 67 -8.32 12.12 10.49
C GLY A 67 -7.98 12.27 9.01
N VAL A 68 -6.73 12.54 8.68
CA VAL A 68 -6.26 12.57 7.29
C VAL A 68 -5.76 11.19 6.90
N ILE A 69 -6.28 10.65 5.79
CA ILE A 69 -5.81 9.41 5.20
C ILE A 69 -5.27 9.63 3.79
N LYS A 70 -4.30 8.81 3.39
CA LYS A 70 -3.71 8.80 2.06
C LYS A 70 -4.24 7.61 1.26
N LEU A 71 -4.64 7.85 0.02
CA LEU A 71 -4.92 6.80 -0.96
C LEU A 71 -4.04 6.98 -2.18
N ILE A 72 -3.61 5.86 -2.78
CA ILE A 72 -2.90 5.82 -4.06
C ILE A 72 -3.78 5.05 -5.02
N ILE A 73 -4.30 5.73 -6.03
CA ILE A 73 -5.28 5.17 -6.96
C ILE A 73 -4.70 5.16 -8.37
N LYS A 74 -4.71 3.98 -8.99
CA LYS A 74 -4.37 3.81 -10.39
C LYS A 74 -5.63 3.80 -11.26
N LYS A 75 -5.58 4.50 -12.38
CA LYS A 75 -6.62 4.52 -13.41
C LYS A 75 -6.55 3.22 -14.23
N VAL A 76 -7.46 2.28 -13.97
CA VAL A 76 -7.46 0.96 -14.64
C VAL A 76 -8.78 0.60 -15.31
N GLY A 77 -9.86 1.35 -15.09
CA GLY A 77 -11.17 1.05 -15.65
C GLY A 77 -12.18 2.17 -15.45
N ALA A 78 -13.43 1.95 -15.80
CA ALA A 78 -14.49 2.97 -15.80
C ALA A 78 -14.64 3.67 -14.45
N TYR A 79 -14.67 2.90 -13.35
CA TYR A 79 -14.88 3.49 -12.01
C TYR A 79 -13.70 4.34 -11.56
N THR A 80 -12.47 3.87 -11.75
CA THR A 80 -11.27 4.66 -11.42
C THR A 80 -11.11 5.86 -12.35
N SER A 81 -11.59 5.80 -13.60
CA SER A 81 -11.69 6.98 -14.49
C SER A 81 -12.65 8.01 -13.90
N ARG A 82 -13.84 7.60 -13.44
CA ARG A 82 -14.78 8.50 -12.73
C ARG A 82 -14.13 9.14 -11.49
N ILE A 83 -13.36 8.39 -10.71
CA ILE A 83 -12.61 8.94 -9.56
C ILE A 83 -11.68 10.06 -10.04
N PHE A 84 -10.94 9.87 -11.12
CA PHE A 84 -10.02 10.87 -11.66
C PHE A 84 -10.75 12.13 -12.18
N ASP A 85 -11.95 11.97 -12.71
CA ASP A 85 -12.75 13.08 -13.24
C ASP A 85 -13.50 13.84 -12.12
N GLU A 86 -14.05 13.14 -11.15
CA GLU A 86 -14.95 13.70 -10.14
C GLU A 86 -14.25 14.09 -8.82
N LEU A 87 -13.18 13.38 -8.40
CA LEU A 87 -12.48 13.71 -7.16
C LEU A 87 -11.33 14.72 -7.41
N GLN A 88 -11.68 15.99 -7.24
CA GLN A 88 -10.74 17.10 -7.24
C GLN A 88 -10.63 17.68 -5.82
N VAL A 89 -9.65 18.54 -5.55
CA VAL A 89 -9.54 19.23 -4.25
C VAL A 89 -10.86 19.95 -3.94
N GLY A 90 -11.39 19.69 -2.74
CA GLY A 90 -12.71 20.16 -2.27
C GLY A 90 -13.86 19.22 -2.59
N SER A 91 -13.71 18.24 -3.47
CA SER A 91 -14.74 17.23 -3.74
C SER A 91 -14.96 16.33 -2.52
N LYS A 92 -16.17 15.76 -2.45
CA LYS A 92 -16.55 14.81 -1.38
C LYS A 92 -16.74 13.41 -1.92
N CYS A 93 -16.44 12.43 -1.10
CA CYS A 93 -16.77 11.02 -1.31
C CYS A 93 -17.24 10.40 0.01
N VAL A 94 -17.58 9.11 -0.03
CA VAL A 94 -17.90 8.36 1.19
C VAL A 94 -17.02 7.13 1.24
N VAL A 95 -16.43 6.88 2.41
CA VAL A 95 -15.59 5.73 2.67
C VAL A 95 -16.21 4.86 3.76
N LYS A 96 -16.07 3.55 3.58
CA LYS A 96 -16.36 2.56 4.60
C LYS A 96 -15.09 1.82 4.92
N TYR A 97 -14.65 1.83 6.19
CA TYR A 97 -13.36 1.30 6.64
C TYR A 97 -13.46 0.79 8.09
N ALA A 98 -12.55 0.07 8.68
CA ALA A 98 -11.38 -0.52 8.06
C ALA A 98 -11.68 -1.99 7.80
N PHE A 99 -11.03 -2.54 6.78
CA PHE A 99 -11.15 -3.94 6.39
C PHE A 99 -9.75 -4.52 6.13
N GLY A 100 -9.70 -5.85 6.03
CA GLY A 100 -8.52 -6.60 5.62
C GLY A 100 -7.76 -7.22 6.77
N ASP A 101 -6.92 -8.18 6.41
CA ASP A 101 -6.04 -8.96 7.26
C ASP A 101 -4.55 -8.85 6.86
N PHE A 102 -4.26 -7.97 5.91
CA PHE A 102 -2.90 -7.60 5.51
C PHE A 102 -2.29 -6.64 6.53
N LEU A 103 -2.13 -7.12 7.79
CA LEU A 103 -1.81 -6.30 8.95
C LEU A 103 -0.44 -6.68 9.53
N LEU A 104 0.25 -5.73 10.16
CA LEU A 104 1.50 -6.00 10.87
C LEU A 104 1.31 -7.02 11.99
N PRO A 105 2.32 -7.88 12.29
CA PRO A 105 2.18 -8.92 13.30
C PRO A 105 2.11 -8.32 14.70
N PHE A 106 0.95 -8.42 15.32
CA PHE A 106 0.69 -7.85 16.63
C PHE A 106 1.52 -8.51 17.75
N PHE A 107 1.65 -9.85 17.70
CA PHE A 107 2.30 -10.63 18.77
C PHE A 107 3.80 -10.85 18.55
N ASP A 108 4.30 -10.75 17.33
CA ASP A 108 5.71 -10.96 16.98
C ASP A 108 6.42 -9.69 16.56
N LYS A 109 6.58 -8.79 17.53
CA LYS A 109 7.25 -7.48 17.30
C LYS A 109 8.76 -7.59 17.02
N LYS A 110 9.36 -8.78 17.09
CA LYS A 110 10.80 -9.00 16.83
C LYS A 110 11.08 -9.71 15.51
N ALA A 111 10.09 -10.33 14.88
CA ALA A 111 10.29 -11.02 13.63
C ALA A 111 10.67 -10.06 12.50
N PRO A 112 11.55 -10.46 11.58
CA PRO A 112 11.81 -9.69 10.37
C PRO A 112 10.54 -9.55 9.52
N ILE A 113 10.39 -8.41 8.85
CA ILE A 113 9.29 -8.11 7.94
C ILE A 113 9.89 -7.85 6.56
N CYS A 114 9.40 -8.56 5.56
CA CYS A 114 9.81 -8.39 4.17
C CYS A 114 8.58 -8.05 3.33
N CYS A 115 8.55 -6.85 2.76
CA CYS A 115 7.50 -6.42 1.84
C CYS A 115 8.00 -6.50 0.40
N ILE A 116 7.20 -7.12 -0.47
CA ILE A 116 7.46 -7.27 -1.90
C ILE A 116 6.31 -6.58 -2.64
N ALA A 117 6.57 -5.40 -3.19
CA ALA A 117 5.54 -4.53 -3.75
C ALA A 117 5.74 -4.24 -5.23
N GLY A 118 4.64 -4.28 -6.00
CA GLY A 118 4.60 -3.91 -7.42
C GLY A 118 3.67 -2.73 -7.70
N GLY A 119 4.20 -1.65 -8.30
CA GLY A 119 3.40 -0.47 -8.66
C GLY A 119 2.67 0.15 -7.47
N THR A 120 1.35 0.32 -7.57
CA THR A 120 0.52 0.85 -6.48
C THR A 120 0.35 -0.08 -5.29
N GLY A 121 0.79 -1.35 -5.38
CA GLY A 121 0.91 -2.26 -4.25
C GLY A 121 1.86 -1.79 -3.14
N ILE A 122 2.60 -0.70 -3.36
CA ILE A 122 3.36 -0.03 -2.31
C ILE A 122 2.46 0.65 -1.27
N ALA A 123 1.19 0.92 -1.56
CA ALA A 123 0.28 1.68 -0.70
C ALA A 123 0.18 1.12 0.74
N PRO A 124 -0.14 -0.17 0.99
CA PRO A 124 -0.16 -0.71 2.34
C PRO A 124 1.23 -0.72 2.99
N VAL A 125 2.31 -0.85 2.21
CA VAL A 125 3.68 -0.81 2.73
C VAL A 125 4.04 0.58 3.27
N LEU A 126 3.55 1.65 2.65
CA LEU A 126 3.74 3.01 3.16
C LEU A 126 3.06 3.20 4.53
N SER A 127 1.87 2.62 4.74
CA SER A 127 1.23 2.65 6.05
C SER A 127 2.04 1.88 7.10
N PHE A 128 2.64 0.74 6.73
CA PHE A 128 3.58 0.01 7.59
C PHE A 128 4.80 0.88 7.95
N CYS A 129 5.39 1.56 6.97
CA CYS A 129 6.52 2.46 7.21
C CYS A 129 6.19 3.50 8.29
N GLU A 130 5.05 4.18 8.17
CA GLU A 130 4.65 5.19 9.14
C GLU A 130 4.40 4.59 10.53
N GLN A 131 3.75 3.41 10.61
CA GLN A 131 3.50 2.74 11.88
C GLN A 131 4.80 2.27 12.54
N LEU A 132 5.68 1.59 11.80
CA LEU A 132 6.95 1.09 12.31
C LEU A 132 7.89 2.21 12.77
N ARG A 133 7.84 3.37 12.12
CA ARG A 133 8.56 4.57 12.57
C ARG A 133 8.07 5.04 13.93
N ARG A 134 6.75 5.11 14.12
CA ARG A 134 6.14 5.49 15.41
C ARG A 134 6.51 4.52 16.52
N ASP A 135 6.57 3.23 16.18
CA ASP A 135 6.90 2.15 17.11
C ASP A 135 8.42 2.01 17.38
N GLY A 136 9.27 2.69 16.60
CA GLY A 136 10.73 2.65 16.75
C GLY A 136 11.36 1.30 16.37
N ILE A 137 10.77 0.56 15.44
CA ILE A 137 11.16 -0.82 15.08
C ILE A 137 11.49 -0.99 13.58
N GLN A 138 12.20 -0.03 12.99
CA GLN A 138 12.55 -0.02 11.57
C GLN A 138 13.64 -1.03 11.17
N ASP A 139 14.51 -1.44 12.09
CA ASP A 139 15.74 -2.22 11.82
C ASP A 139 15.50 -3.58 11.16
N ARG A 140 14.28 -4.10 11.24
CA ARG A 140 13.89 -5.42 10.74
C ARG A 140 12.97 -5.35 9.51
N PHE A 141 12.85 -4.18 8.89
CA PHE A 141 11.90 -3.92 7.81
C PHE A 141 12.62 -3.85 6.48
N HIS A 142 12.40 -4.85 5.62
CA HIS A 142 12.93 -4.92 4.25
C HIS A 142 11.83 -4.62 3.24
N VAL A 143 12.16 -3.84 2.23
CA VAL A 143 11.22 -3.48 1.15
C VAL A 143 11.86 -3.74 -0.20
N PHE A 144 11.22 -4.59 -1.01
CA PHE A 144 11.50 -4.79 -2.42
C PHE A 144 10.39 -4.12 -3.21
N TYR A 145 10.71 -3.04 -3.91
CA TYR A 145 9.72 -2.25 -4.62
C TYR A 145 10.04 -2.14 -6.11
N SER A 146 9.09 -2.61 -6.94
CA SER A 146 9.16 -2.54 -8.40
C SER A 146 8.15 -1.53 -8.94
N PHE A 147 8.61 -0.61 -9.79
CA PHE A 147 7.81 0.43 -10.44
C PHE A 147 8.18 0.52 -11.93
N LYS A 148 7.40 1.23 -12.76
CA LYS A 148 7.67 1.29 -14.20
C LYS A 148 8.79 2.28 -14.54
N ASN A 149 8.67 3.50 -14.05
CA ASN A 149 9.53 4.63 -14.36
C ASN A 149 9.60 5.59 -13.16
N LYS A 150 10.40 6.65 -13.28
CA LYS A 150 10.61 7.64 -12.22
C LYS A 150 9.31 8.33 -11.76
N GLU A 151 8.37 8.58 -12.69
CA GLU A 151 7.10 9.23 -12.35
C GLU A 151 6.19 8.32 -11.51
N GLU A 152 6.26 7.00 -11.73
CA GLU A 152 5.53 5.98 -10.96
C GLU A 152 6.31 5.50 -9.71
N LEU A 153 7.46 6.08 -9.37
CA LEU A 153 8.17 5.83 -8.11
C LEU A 153 7.49 6.61 -6.99
N LEU A 154 6.65 5.92 -6.24
CA LEU A 154 5.78 6.53 -5.24
C LEU A 154 6.51 6.70 -3.90
N ASP A 155 6.44 7.90 -3.36
CA ASP A 155 6.84 8.28 -2.00
C ASP A 155 8.24 7.80 -1.57
N LEU A 156 9.22 7.92 -2.47
CA LEU A 156 10.61 7.53 -2.21
C LEU A 156 11.17 8.19 -0.96
N THR A 157 10.81 9.45 -0.71
CA THR A 157 11.28 10.20 0.47
C THR A 157 10.86 9.52 1.76
N THR A 158 9.61 9.10 1.86
CA THR A 158 9.11 8.35 3.02
C THR A 158 9.84 7.02 3.16
N LEU A 159 9.96 6.25 2.08
CA LEU A 159 10.68 4.97 2.10
C LEU A 159 12.12 5.15 2.60
N GLN A 160 12.88 6.08 2.04
CA GLN A 160 14.27 6.33 2.44
C GLN A 160 14.45 6.88 3.86
N SER A 161 13.46 7.58 4.38
CA SER A 161 13.50 8.13 5.75
C SER A 161 13.22 7.06 6.82
N ILE A 162 12.66 5.92 6.44
CA ILE A 162 12.18 4.90 7.37
C ILE A 162 12.89 3.56 7.16
N VAL A 163 13.03 3.13 5.90
CA VAL A 163 13.67 1.86 5.57
C VAL A 163 15.18 2.07 5.48
N PRO A 164 16.02 1.34 6.24
CA PRO A 164 17.48 1.43 6.11
C PRO A 164 17.89 1.18 4.65
N LEU A 165 18.83 1.97 4.13
CA LEU A 165 19.23 1.92 2.71
C LEU A 165 19.62 0.51 2.24
N LYS A 166 20.27 -0.28 3.10
CA LYS A 166 20.65 -1.68 2.80
C LYS A 166 19.46 -2.65 2.77
N GLN A 167 18.28 -2.21 3.20
CA GLN A 167 17.04 -3.00 3.26
C GLN A 167 15.98 -2.47 2.29
N LEU A 168 16.27 -1.40 1.54
CA LEU A 168 15.42 -0.82 0.52
C LEU A 168 15.95 -1.17 -0.87
N HIS A 169 15.27 -2.09 -1.55
CA HIS A 169 15.62 -2.59 -2.87
C HIS A 169 14.63 -2.08 -3.91
N LEU A 170 15.10 -1.21 -4.80
CA LEU A 170 14.28 -0.56 -5.84
C LEU A 170 14.56 -1.18 -7.21
N PHE A 171 13.50 -1.35 -8.03
CA PHE A 171 13.59 -1.92 -9.37
C PHE A 171 12.73 -1.12 -10.35
N SER A 172 13.34 -0.54 -11.39
CA SER A 172 12.63 0.10 -12.49
C SER A 172 12.45 -0.88 -13.65
N THR A 173 11.23 -1.03 -14.16
CA THR A 173 10.95 -2.06 -15.17
C THR A 173 10.93 -1.52 -16.62
N ARG A 174 10.86 -0.20 -16.81
CA ARG A 174 10.72 0.43 -18.14
C ARG A 174 11.62 1.62 -18.37
N GLU A 175 12.32 2.09 -17.35
CA GLU A 175 13.22 3.23 -17.46
C GLU A 175 14.57 2.90 -16.82
N LEU A 176 15.65 3.24 -17.51
CA LEU A 176 17.00 3.13 -16.97
C LEU A 176 17.25 4.30 -16.01
N LEU A 177 17.38 3.99 -14.75
CA LEU A 177 17.66 4.95 -13.67
C LEU A 177 19.02 4.64 -13.05
N GLU A 178 19.74 5.70 -12.69
CA GLU A 178 21.05 5.56 -12.06
C GLU A 178 20.94 4.81 -10.72
N PHE A 179 21.81 3.82 -10.49
CA PHE A 179 21.87 2.95 -9.31
C PHE A 179 20.63 2.09 -9.03
N ILE A 180 19.65 2.03 -9.96
CA ILE A 180 18.46 1.18 -9.83
C ILE A 180 18.45 0.14 -10.95
N PRO A 181 18.38 -1.17 -10.63
CA PRO A 181 18.30 -2.22 -11.64
C PRO A 181 17.11 -2.03 -12.59
N ASN A 182 17.38 -2.06 -13.91
CA ASN A 182 16.33 -1.95 -14.92
C ASN A 182 15.79 -3.34 -15.29
N ARG A 183 15.02 -3.93 -14.39
CA ARG A 183 14.39 -5.24 -14.52
C ARG A 183 13.29 -5.43 -13.49
N ARG A 184 12.55 -6.53 -13.58
CA ARG A 184 11.62 -6.97 -12.52
C ARG A 184 12.39 -7.49 -11.31
N ILE A 185 11.73 -7.52 -10.15
CA ILE A 185 12.18 -8.27 -8.98
C ILE A 185 12.19 -9.77 -9.36
N GLU A 186 13.24 -10.46 -9.00
CA GLU A 186 13.38 -11.90 -9.21
C GLU A 186 13.50 -12.61 -7.86
N TRP A 187 13.21 -13.90 -7.82
CA TRP A 187 13.32 -14.69 -6.59
C TRP A 187 14.73 -14.62 -5.96
N LYS A 188 15.77 -14.59 -6.79
CA LYS A 188 17.16 -14.47 -6.32
C LYS A 188 17.40 -13.23 -5.46
N ASP A 189 16.67 -12.13 -5.71
CA ASP A 189 16.85 -10.89 -4.94
C ASP A 189 16.35 -11.07 -3.50
N ILE A 190 15.35 -11.91 -3.28
CA ILE A 190 14.80 -12.20 -1.96
C ILE A 190 15.71 -13.17 -1.19
N ILE A 191 16.18 -14.24 -1.83
CA ILE A 191 16.97 -15.28 -1.14
C ILE A 191 18.36 -14.79 -0.74
N THR A 192 18.92 -13.79 -1.42
CA THR A 192 20.24 -13.22 -1.07
C THR A 192 20.27 -12.49 0.26
N GLU A 193 19.10 -12.08 0.79
CA GLU A 193 18.99 -11.41 2.09
C GLU A 193 19.08 -12.36 3.30
N ASN A 194 19.23 -13.68 3.06
CA ASN A 194 19.37 -14.71 4.09
C ASN A 194 18.26 -14.69 5.16
N PHE A 195 17.01 -14.48 4.75
CA PHE A 195 15.87 -14.53 5.66
C PHE A 195 15.72 -15.90 6.33
N ASN A 196 15.30 -15.89 7.60
CA ASN A 196 14.72 -17.09 8.20
C ASN A 196 13.26 -17.19 7.72
N PHE A 197 13.02 -17.99 6.68
CA PHE A 197 11.71 -18.10 6.01
C PHE A 197 10.57 -18.55 6.95
N GLN A 198 10.87 -19.28 8.02
CA GLN A 198 9.86 -19.72 9.00
C GLN A 198 9.50 -18.62 10.01
N LYS A 199 10.40 -17.62 10.22
CA LYS A 199 10.21 -16.56 11.20
C LYS A 199 9.91 -15.20 10.58
N THR A 200 10.23 -15.01 9.31
CA THR A 200 10.00 -13.75 8.60
C THR A 200 8.53 -13.64 8.18
N HIS A 201 7.93 -12.48 8.37
CA HIS A 201 6.62 -12.15 7.84
C HIS A 201 6.77 -11.54 6.45
N PHE A 202 6.25 -12.21 5.44
CA PHE A 202 6.30 -11.79 4.04
C PHE A 202 4.97 -11.17 3.62
N TYR A 203 5.01 -9.95 3.15
CA TYR A 203 3.87 -9.19 2.66
C TYR A 203 4.03 -8.93 1.17
N ILE A 204 3.15 -9.46 0.36
CA ILE A 204 3.23 -9.36 -1.10
C ILE A 204 2.02 -8.57 -1.59
N CYS A 205 2.24 -7.43 -2.26
CA CYS A 205 1.16 -6.64 -2.82
C CYS A 205 1.46 -6.22 -4.26
N GLY A 206 0.52 -6.52 -5.16
CA GLY A 206 0.65 -6.24 -6.58
C GLY A 206 -0.49 -6.84 -7.39
N ASN A 207 -0.29 -7.04 -8.70
CA ASN A 207 -1.26 -7.78 -9.51
C ASN A 207 -1.19 -9.28 -9.22
N GLU A 208 -2.25 -10.01 -9.56
CA GLU A 208 -2.41 -11.44 -9.30
C GLU A 208 -1.20 -12.28 -9.73
N SER A 209 -0.67 -12.07 -10.94
CA SER A 209 0.49 -12.85 -11.41
C SER A 209 1.77 -12.56 -10.62
N PHE A 210 1.93 -11.35 -10.11
CA PHE A 210 3.06 -10.97 -9.28
C PHE A 210 2.96 -11.58 -7.88
N THR A 211 1.79 -11.49 -7.26
CA THR A 211 1.55 -12.03 -5.93
C THR A 211 1.65 -13.55 -5.92
N ASN A 212 1.04 -14.23 -6.89
CA ASN A 212 1.11 -15.68 -7.02
C ASN A 212 2.53 -16.18 -7.23
N TYR A 213 3.32 -15.52 -8.08
CA TYR A 213 4.72 -15.89 -8.30
C TYR A 213 5.53 -15.90 -7.01
N PHE A 214 5.51 -14.83 -6.22
CA PHE A 214 6.30 -14.77 -4.99
C PHE A 214 5.73 -15.66 -3.88
N LYS A 215 4.42 -15.81 -3.81
CA LYS A 215 3.76 -16.74 -2.87
C LYS A 215 4.22 -18.16 -3.11
N GLU A 216 4.18 -18.66 -4.34
CA GLU A 216 4.64 -20.01 -4.71
C GLU A 216 6.13 -20.24 -4.36
N GLN A 217 6.99 -19.25 -4.63
CA GLN A 217 8.41 -19.34 -4.28
C GLN A 217 8.63 -19.43 -2.76
N LEU A 218 7.92 -18.61 -1.98
CA LEU A 218 8.01 -18.59 -0.53
C LEU A 218 7.46 -19.89 0.11
N GLU A 219 6.33 -20.38 -0.38
CA GLU A 219 5.76 -21.68 0.03
C GLU A 219 6.74 -22.81 -0.27
N GLY A 220 7.41 -22.78 -1.43
CA GLY A 220 8.40 -23.77 -1.86
C GLY A 220 9.63 -23.87 -0.95
N VAL A 221 9.98 -22.81 -0.21
CA VAL A 221 11.08 -22.81 0.78
C VAL A 221 10.58 -22.95 2.21
N GLY A 222 9.28 -23.23 2.42
CA GLY A 222 8.68 -23.49 3.74
C GLY A 222 8.42 -22.22 4.56
N ALA A 223 8.22 -21.08 3.94
CA ALA A 223 7.72 -19.88 4.62
C ALA A 223 6.29 -20.11 5.12
N THR A 224 6.00 -19.68 6.34
CA THR A 224 4.70 -19.93 7.00
C THR A 224 3.88 -18.66 7.20
N ASN A 225 4.52 -17.49 7.21
CA ASN A 225 3.88 -16.20 7.48
C ASN A 225 3.85 -15.40 6.17
N ILE A 226 2.93 -15.74 5.27
CA ILE A 226 2.79 -15.11 3.95
C ILE A 226 1.42 -14.44 3.89
N TYR A 227 1.43 -13.15 3.60
CA TYR A 227 0.25 -12.31 3.46
C TYR A 227 0.22 -11.70 2.06
N THR A 228 -0.93 -11.75 1.40
CA THR A 228 -1.09 -11.22 0.03
C THR A 228 -2.23 -10.21 -0.02
N ASP A 229 -2.04 -9.14 -0.79
CA ASP A 229 -3.07 -8.17 -1.16
C ASP A 229 -3.02 -7.96 -2.69
N GLU A 230 -4.16 -8.15 -3.36
CA GLU A 230 -4.25 -8.19 -4.82
C GLU A 230 -5.21 -7.10 -5.33
N TRP A 231 -4.90 -6.51 -6.49
CA TRP A 231 -5.70 -5.46 -7.14
C TRP A 231 -5.74 -5.59 -8.67
#